data_e4b885370102afa1cb88a344660ed373
#
_entry.id   e4b885370102afa1cb88a344660ed373
#
_cell.length_a   1.000
_cell.length_b   1.000
_cell.length_c   1.000
_cell.angle_alpha   90.00
_cell.angle_beta   90.00
_cell.angle_gamma   90.00
#
_symmetry.space_group_name_H-M   'P 1'
#
loop_
_entity.id
_entity.type
_entity.pdbx_description
1 polymer ?
#
loop_
_entity_poly.entity_id
_entity_poly.type
_entity_poly.pdbx_seq_one_letter_code
_entity_poly.pdbx_strand_id
1 'polypeptide(L)'
;EWMYYQSDSVQIKDIHNKFGKQPLKDFPLTSILWHKVYLKYFKGIQVFSPLNYMAYNKKEAIKLLKEKFGWQEYPQKHFESRFTRFYESYWLYEKFGYDVRKVQFSSLILTGQMTRQEALNELKKLPYDKENIKHDFEYIANKLEITKEELQSYFELPNKSYKDYKN
;
A
#
# COMPACT_ATOMS: atom_id res chain seq x y z
N GLU A 1 -9.82 -7.80 -2.93
CA GLU A 1 -9.00 -9.03 -3.04
C GLU A 1 -7.59 -8.83 -2.51
N TRP A 2 -6.81 -7.84 -2.93
CA TRP A 2 -5.41 -7.66 -2.49
C TRP A 2 -5.23 -7.46 -0.97
N MET A 3 -6.23 -6.95 -0.25
CA MET A 3 -6.22 -6.92 1.22
C MET A 3 -6.39 -8.29 1.88
N TYR A 4 -6.92 -9.26 1.16
CA TYR A 4 -7.10 -10.61 1.65
C TYR A 4 -5.77 -11.34 1.89
N TYR A 5 -4.79 -11.11 1.04
CA TYR A 5 -3.52 -11.84 1.06
C TYR A 5 -2.58 -11.47 2.20
N GLN A 6 -2.75 -10.32 2.82
CA GLN A 6 -1.90 -9.90 3.95
C GLN A 6 -2.02 -10.81 5.17
N SER A 7 -3.10 -11.58 5.27
CA SER A 7 -3.35 -12.50 6.40
C SER A 7 -3.22 -13.98 6.01
N ASP A 8 -2.77 -14.27 4.79
CA ASP A 8 -2.55 -15.65 4.34
C ASP A 8 -1.13 -16.11 4.66
N SER A 9 -0.99 -16.74 5.83
CA SER A 9 0.29 -17.27 6.27
C SER A 9 0.78 -18.48 5.44
N VAL A 10 -0.13 -19.22 4.79
CA VAL A 10 0.21 -20.35 3.91
C VAL A 10 0.86 -19.83 2.64
N GLN A 11 0.24 -18.84 2.00
CA GLN A 11 0.77 -18.20 0.80
C GLN A 11 2.12 -17.52 1.06
N ILE A 12 2.23 -16.76 2.15
CA ILE A 12 3.49 -16.08 2.51
C ILE A 12 4.62 -17.09 2.71
N LYS A 13 4.35 -18.21 3.39
CA LYS A 13 5.34 -19.28 3.59
C LYS A 13 5.71 -19.94 2.27
N ASP A 14 4.77 -20.18 1.36
CA ASP A 14 5.06 -20.79 0.05
C ASP A 14 5.91 -19.85 -0.82
N ILE A 15 5.60 -18.55 -0.84
CA ILE A 15 6.41 -17.53 -1.51
C ILE A 15 7.83 -17.51 -0.91
N HIS A 16 7.92 -17.50 0.42
CA HIS A 16 9.20 -17.50 1.11
C HIS A 16 10.03 -18.76 0.80
N ASN A 17 9.42 -19.94 0.79
CA ASN A 17 10.10 -21.18 0.46
C ASN A 17 10.66 -21.20 -0.97
N LYS A 18 10.03 -20.48 -1.89
CA LYS A 18 10.46 -20.39 -3.30
C LYS A 18 11.54 -19.33 -3.53
N PHE A 19 11.50 -18.23 -2.80
CA PHE A 19 12.31 -17.05 -3.10
C PHE A 19 13.07 -16.47 -1.90
N GLY A 20 12.73 -16.86 -0.68
CA GLY A 20 13.32 -16.31 0.54
C GLY A 20 14.77 -16.77 0.74
N LYS A 21 15.65 -15.85 1.13
CA LYS A 21 17.05 -16.10 1.43
C LYS A 21 17.35 -16.20 2.94
N GLN A 22 16.50 -15.61 3.77
CA GLN A 22 16.68 -15.53 5.22
C GLN A 22 15.48 -16.16 5.95
N PRO A 23 15.65 -16.76 7.14
CA PRO A 23 14.55 -17.33 7.90
C PRO A 23 13.52 -16.29 8.32
N LEU A 24 12.22 -16.64 8.29
CA LEU A 24 11.12 -15.77 8.76
C LEU A 24 10.98 -15.75 10.30
N LYS A 25 12.08 -15.68 11.06
CA LYS A 25 12.02 -15.77 12.54
C LYS A 25 11.24 -14.60 13.14
N ASP A 26 11.52 -13.41 12.68
CA ASP A 26 10.97 -12.16 13.25
C ASP A 26 9.85 -11.56 12.41
N PHE A 27 9.49 -12.21 11.31
CA PHE A 27 8.40 -11.75 10.47
C PHE A 27 7.05 -12.16 11.07
N PRO A 28 6.15 -11.22 11.39
CA PRO A 28 4.88 -11.51 12.05
C PRO A 28 3.92 -12.23 11.09
N LEU A 29 3.87 -13.54 11.17
CA LEU A 29 2.91 -14.36 10.44
C LEU A 29 1.69 -14.64 11.30
N THR A 30 0.53 -14.20 10.83
CA THR A 30 -0.75 -14.46 11.50
C THR A 30 -1.73 -15.11 10.54
N SER A 31 -2.55 -16.02 11.05
CA SER A 31 -3.65 -16.61 10.29
C SER A 31 -4.96 -15.86 10.54
N ILE A 32 -5.91 -16.03 9.63
CA ILE A 32 -7.26 -15.45 9.78
C ILE A 32 -7.92 -15.94 11.07
N LEU A 33 -7.76 -17.21 11.42
CA LEU A 33 -8.28 -17.78 12.66
C LEU A 33 -7.67 -17.12 13.90
N TRP A 34 -6.35 -16.89 13.89
CA TRP A 34 -5.68 -16.16 14.96
C TRP A 34 -6.28 -14.76 15.14
N HIS A 35 -6.41 -14.00 14.05
CA HIS A 35 -6.93 -12.63 14.11
C HIS A 35 -8.42 -12.56 14.47
N LYS A 36 -9.25 -13.37 13.82
CA LYS A 36 -10.71 -13.26 13.96
C LYS A 36 -11.26 -13.98 15.17
N VAL A 37 -10.61 -15.06 15.60
CA VAL A 37 -11.10 -15.91 16.69
C VAL A 37 -10.25 -15.77 17.94
N TYR A 38 -8.96 -16.10 17.87
CA TYR A 38 -8.13 -16.15 19.07
C TYR A 38 -7.95 -14.78 19.75
N LEU A 39 -7.60 -13.73 18.99
CA LEU A 39 -7.42 -12.40 19.58
C LEU A 39 -8.71 -11.86 20.18
N LYS A 40 -9.84 -12.06 19.51
CA LYS A 40 -11.13 -11.53 19.97
C LYS A 40 -11.71 -12.29 21.16
N TYR A 41 -11.78 -13.62 21.08
CA TYR A 41 -12.51 -14.43 22.05
C TYR A 41 -11.65 -14.98 23.19
N PHE A 42 -10.36 -15.26 22.94
CA PHE A 42 -9.46 -15.81 23.97
C PHE A 42 -8.57 -14.75 24.61
N LYS A 43 -8.11 -13.76 23.86
CA LYS A 43 -7.32 -12.65 24.41
C LYS A 43 -8.15 -11.45 24.82
N GLY A 44 -9.44 -11.40 24.49
CA GLY A 44 -10.33 -10.30 24.84
C GLY A 44 -9.96 -8.96 24.18
N ILE A 45 -9.17 -8.98 23.10
CA ILE A 45 -8.76 -7.75 22.41
C ILE A 45 -9.95 -7.17 21.67
N GLN A 46 -10.33 -5.94 22.04
CA GLN A 46 -11.37 -5.19 21.35
C GLN A 46 -10.73 -4.17 20.40
N VAL A 47 -11.21 -4.16 19.15
CA VAL A 47 -10.80 -3.16 18.16
C VAL A 47 -11.87 -2.08 18.12
N PHE A 48 -11.49 -0.86 18.43
CA PHE A 48 -12.35 0.30 18.37
C PHE A 48 -11.88 1.26 17.26
N SER A 49 -12.80 1.65 16.37
CA SER A 49 -12.51 2.58 15.27
C SER A 49 -13.25 3.89 15.51
N PRO A 50 -12.64 4.86 16.21
CA PRO A 50 -13.33 6.07 16.67
C PRO A 50 -13.92 6.91 15.52
N LEU A 51 -13.26 6.93 14.37
CA LEU A 51 -13.74 7.68 13.19
C LEU A 51 -15.06 7.15 12.60
N ASN A 52 -15.50 5.94 12.99
CA ASN A 52 -16.81 5.43 12.59
C ASN A 52 -17.98 6.07 13.39
N TYR A 53 -17.65 6.74 14.49
CA TYR A 53 -18.63 7.32 15.43
C TYR A 53 -18.61 8.84 15.45
N MET A 54 -17.79 9.47 14.63
CA MET A 54 -17.68 10.92 14.55
C MET A 54 -17.59 11.39 13.09
N ALA A 55 -18.08 12.60 12.83
CA ALA A 55 -17.91 13.22 11.53
C ALA A 55 -16.42 13.46 11.27
N TYR A 56 -15.92 12.95 10.15
CA TYR A 56 -14.54 13.11 9.74
C TYR A 56 -14.47 13.70 8.33
N ASN A 57 -13.83 14.86 8.22
CA ASN A 57 -13.49 15.48 6.95
C ASN A 57 -11.97 15.62 6.84
N LYS A 58 -11.39 15.00 5.82
CA LYS A 58 -9.93 15.00 5.64
C LYS A 58 -9.35 16.42 5.51
N LYS A 59 -10.00 17.31 4.76
CA LYS A 59 -9.52 18.67 4.53
C LYS A 59 -9.51 19.50 5.84
N GLU A 60 -10.56 19.36 6.64
CA GLU A 60 -10.64 20.03 7.96
C GLU A 60 -9.61 19.48 8.94
N ALA A 61 -9.40 18.16 8.95
CA ALA A 61 -8.39 17.52 9.79
C ALA A 61 -6.98 18.01 9.40
N ILE A 62 -6.66 18.09 8.11
CA ILE A 62 -5.39 18.62 7.61
C ILE A 62 -5.19 20.08 8.06
N LYS A 63 -6.22 20.92 7.91
CA LYS A 63 -6.17 22.33 8.34
C LYS A 63 -5.87 22.43 9.83
N LEU A 64 -6.59 21.68 10.65
CA LEU A 64 -6.40 21.67 12.10
C LEU A 64 -4.97 21.20 12.49
N LEU A 65 -4.46 20.16 11.84
CA LEU A 65 -3.12 19.64 12.09
C LEU A 65 -2.03 20.65 11.70
N LYS A 66 -2.19 21.33 10.58
CA LYS A 66 -1.27 22.42 10.16
C LYS A 66 -1.27 23.56 11.17
N GLU A 67 -2.43 24.02 11.58
CA GLU A 67 -2.58 25.17 12.49
C GLU A 67 -2.10 24.88 13.91
N LYS A 68 -2.44 23.70 14.46
CA LYS A 68 -2.12 23.38 15.87
C LYS A 68 -0.77 22.71 16.08
N PHE A 69 -0.27 21.96 15.10
CA PHE A 69 0.91 21.12 15.26
C PHE A 69 2.01 21.38 14.22
N GLY A 70 1.81 22.34 13.29
CA GLY A 70 2.79 22.61 12.23
C GLY A 70 2.99 21.44 11.27
N TRP A 71 2.00 20.53 11.17
CA TRP A 71 2.10 19.36 10.32
C TRP A 71 2.21 19.75 8.84
N GLN A 72 3.11 19.09 8.13
CA GLN A 72 3.31 19.31 6.70
C GLN A 72 2.62 18.20 5.89
N GLU A 73 1.87 18.64 4.88
CA GLU A 73 1.13 17.74 4.01
C GLU A 73 2.04 17.15 2.92
N TYR A 74 1.94 15.86 2.72
CA TYR A 74 2.53 15.18 1.57
C TYR A 74 1.59 15.26 0.36
N PRO A 75 2.13 15.30 -0.89
CA PRO A 75 1.30 15.39 -2.10
C PRO A 75 0.28 14.27 -2.26
N GLN A 76 0.62 13.07 -1.78
CA GLN A 76 -0.27 11.90 -1.79
C GLN A 76 -0.05 11.07 -0.52
N LYS A 77 -1.04 10.21 -0.23
CA LYS A 77 -0.96 9.25 0.88
C LYS A 77 0.26 8.34 0.71
N HIS A 78 1.00 8.13 1.80
CA HIS A 78 2.21 7.30 1.88
C HIS A 78 3.45 7.81 1.14
N PHE A 79 3.44 9.06 0.65
CA PHE A 79 4.60 9.66 -0.01
C PHE A 79 5.73 10.06 0.96
N GLU A 80 5.52 9.95 2.26
CA GLU A 80 6.57 10.02 3.29
C GLU A 80 7.56 8.86 3.18
N SER A 81 7.13 7.69 2.71
CA SER A 81 7.99 6.55 2.42
C SER A 81 8.35 6.51 0.94
N ARG A 82 9.64 6.65 0.64
CA ARG A 82 10.14 6.64 -0.73
C ARG A 82 9.89 5.30 -1.44
N PHE A 83 10.01 4.19 -0.70
CA PHE A 83 9.68 2.85 -1.23
C PHE A 83 8.18 2.74 -1.55
N THR A 84 7.31 3.15 -0.62
CA THR A 84 5.86 3.07 -0.82
C THR A 84 5.41 3.96 -1.97
N ARG A 85 5.96 5.18 -2.08
CA ARG A 85 5.72 6.07 -3.23
C ARG A 85 6.08 5.39 -4.55
N PHE A 86 7.30 4.85 -4.67
CA PHE A 86 7.77 4.15 -5.85
C PHE A 86 6.85 2.96 -6.20
N TYR A 87 6.52 2.12 -5.21
CA TYR A 87 5.72 0.94 -5.42
C TYR A 87 4.28 1.28 -5.82
N GLU A 88 3.59 2.16 -5.06
CA GLU A 88 2.18 2.47 -5.30
C GLU A 88 1.95 3.35 -6.52
N SER A 89 2.82 4.34 -6.79
CA SER A 89 2.60 5.27 -7.90
C SER A 89 3.16 4.77 -9.23
N TYR A 90 4.29 4.07 -9.22
CA TYR A 90 4.95 3.62 -10.44
C TYR A 90 4.79 2.11 -10.68
N TRP A 91 5.28 1.28 -9.74
CA TRP A 91 5.34 -0.17 -9.95
C TRP A 91 3.96 -0.80 -10.14
N LEU A 92 3.00 -0.50 -9.26
CA LEU A 92 1.63 -1.00 -9.39
C LEU A 92 0.94 -0.49 -10.65
N TYR A 93 1.17 0.77 -10.99
CA TYR A 93 0.54 1.40 -12.15
C TYR A 93 1.07 0.82 -13.47
N GLU A 94 2.40 0.85 -13.68
CA GLU A 94 3.01 0.44 -14.93
C GLU A 94 3.05 -1.08 -15.12
N LYS A 95 3.38 -1.83 -14.06
CA LYS A 95 3.51 -3.28 -14.16
C LYS A 95 2.16 -4.01 -14.12
N PHE A 96 1.25 -3.58 -13.25
CA PHE A 96 -0.01 -4.29 -13.01
C PHE A 96 -1.25 -3.54 -13.52
N GLY A 97 -1.11 -2.32 -14.06
CA GLY A 97 -2.23 -1.50 -14.50
C GLY A 97 -3.13 -1.02 -13.34
N TYR A 98 -2.62 -1.04 -12.11
CA TYR A 98 -3.39 -0.75 -10.91
C TYR A 98 -3.10 0.65 -10.37
N ASP A 99 -4.08 1.54 -10.48
CA ASP A 99 -3.99 2.90 -9.95
C ASP A 99 -4.68 2.98 -8.57
N VAL A 100 -3.89 3.05 -7.52
CA VAL A 100 -4.37 3.13 -6.12
C VAL A 100 -5.26 4.35 -5.86
N ARG A 101 -5.11 5.43 -6.64
CA ARG A 101 -5.93 6.64 -6.53
C ARG A 101 -7.41 6.37 -6.77
N LYS A 102 -7.74 5.37 -7.61
CA LYS A 102 -9.14 5.00 -7.88
C LYS A 102 -9.88 4.59 -6.61
N VAL A 103 -9.24 3.81 -5.74
CA VAL A 103 -9.81 3.40 -4.45
C VAL A 103 -9.94 4.59 -3.50
N GLN A 104 -8.88 5.42 -3.43
CA GLN A 104 -8.87 6.60 -2.57
C GLN A 104 -9.93 7.62 -2.99
N PHE A 105 -10.04 7.93 -4.28
CA PHE A 105 -11.03 8.87 -4.80
C PHE A 105 -12.46 8.34 -4.68
N SER A 106 -12.65 7.03 -4.88
CA SER A 106 -13.97 6.40 -4.64
C SER A 106 -14.44 6.61 -3.20
N SER A 107 -13.55 6.46 -2.22
CA SER A 107 -13.87 6.73 -0.82
C SER A 107 -14.21 8.20 -0.57
N LEU A 108 -13.46 9.13 -1.18
CA LEU A 108 -13.75 10.57 -1.06
C LEU A 108 -15.08 10.96 -1.73
N ILE A 109 -15.42 10.33 -2.85
CA ILE A 109 -16.71 10.57 -3.54
C ILE A 109 -17.86 10.06 -2.67
N LEU A 110 -17.75 8.84 -2.13
CA LEU A 110 -18.78 8.25 -1.27
C LEU A 110 -19.02 9.05 0.01
N THR A 111 -18.02 9.76 0.50
CA THR A 111 -18.14 10.62 1.68
C THR A 111 -18.41 12.09 1.36
N GLY A 112 -18.70 12.42 0.10
CA GLY A 112 -19.02 13.80 -0.33
C GLY A 112 -17.84 14.78 -0.29
N GLN A 113 -16.60 14.30 -0.16
CA GLN A 113 -15.40 15.13 -0.06
C GLN A 113 -14.75 15.43 -1.41
N MET A 114 -15.19 14.78 -2.48
CA MET A 114 -14.71 14.95 -3.85
C MET A 114 -15.85 14.66 -4.83
N THR A 115 -15.94 15.39 -5.92
CA THR A 115 -16.85 15.06 -7.01
C THR A 115 -16.24 14.00 -7.94
N ARG A 116 -17.10 13.25 -8.62
CA ARG A 116 -16.64 12.29 -9.64
C ARG A 116 -15.83 12.97 -10.77
N GLN A 117 -16.24 14.18 -11.15
CA GLN A 117 -15.56 14.91 -12.23
C GLN A 117 -14.15 15.33 -11.82
N GLU A 118 -13.96 15.80 -10.59
CA GLU A 118 -12.63 16.10 -10.05
C GLU A 118 -11.75 14.86 -10.04
N ALA A 119 -12.27 13.73 -9.54
CA ALA A 119 -11.55 12.46 -9.54
C ALA A 119 -11.12 12.03 -10.95
N LEU A 120 -12.00 12.10 -11.93
CA LEU A 120 -11.67 11.76 -13.32
C LEU A 120 -10.62 12.69 -13.93
N ASN A 121 -10.64 13.97 -13.59
CA ASN A 121 -9.63 14.93 -14.05
C ASN A 121 -8.26 14.64 -13.43
N GLU A 122 -8.21 14.30 -12.14
CA GLU A 122 -6.95 13.91 -11.47
C GLU A 122 -6.39 12.58 -12.02
N LEU A 123 -7.25 11.61 -12.36
CA LEU A 123 -6.83 10.34 -12.96
C LEU A 123 -6.26 10.45 -14.38
N LYS A 124 -6.48 11.58 -15.08
CA LYS A 124 -5.81 11.83 -16.37
C LYS A 124 -4.32 12.11 -16.24
N LYS A 125 -3.87 12.56 -15.06
CA LYS A 125 -2.47 12.82 -14.76
C LYS A 125 -1.78 11.51 -14.40
N LEU A 126 -0.51 11.36 -14.75
CA LEU A 126 0.29 10.24 -14.26
C LEU A 126 0.35 10.28 -12.71
N PRO A 127 0.33 9.11 -12.03
CA PRO A 127 0.43 9.07 -10.57
C PRO A 127 1.85 9.31 -10.05
N TYR A 128 2.82 9.49 -10.92
CA TYR A 128 4.23 9.69 -10.59
C TYR A 128 4.87 10.76 -11.48
N ASP A 129 5.97 11.32 -10.99
CA ASP A 129 6.86 12.19 -11.76
C ASP A 129 7.93 11.34 -12.45
N LYS A 130 8.07 11.51 -13.77
CA LYS A 130 8.99 10.70 -14.61
C LYS A 130 10.47 10.91 -14.27
N GLU A 131 10.85 12.10 -13.83
CA GLU A 131 12.24 12.37 -13.45
C GLU A 131 12.56 11.78 -12.09
N ASN A 132 11.67 11.99 -11.13
CA ASN A 132 11.83 11.43 -9.78
C ASN A 132 11.87 9.90 -9.78
N ILE A 133 11.15 9.23 -10.68
CA ILE A 133 11.16 7.76 -10.76
C ILE A 133 12.53 7.20 -11.12
N LYS A 134 13.30 7.86 -11.97
CA LYS A 134 14.67 7.42 -12.29
C LYS A 134 15.55 7.37 -11.04
N HIS A 135 15.48 8.41 -10.22
CA HIS A 135 16.20 8.49 -8.96
C HIS A 135 15.67 7.51 -7.91
N ASP A 136 14.35 7.31 -7.87
CA ASP A 136 13.73 6.33 -6.98
C ASP A 136 14.13 4.90 -7.36
N PHE A 137 14.21 4.60 -8.64
CA PHE A 137 14.63 3.28 -9.13
C PHE A 137 16.04 2.92 -8.66
N GLU A 138 16.99 3.84 -8.81
CA GLU A 138 18.36 3.69 -8.29
C GLU A 138 18.40 3.54 -6.77
N TYR A 139 17.67 4.41 -6.08
CA TYR A 139 17.61 4.39 -4.61
C TYR A 139 17.06 3.05 -4.10
N ILE A 140 15.98 2.54 -4.72
CA ILE A 140 15.35 1.27 -4.32
C ILE A 140 16.28 0.09 -4.62
N ALA A 141 16.94 0.05 -5.80
CA ALA A 141 17.91 -0.98 -6.12
C ALA A 141 19.03 -1.03 -5.07
N ASN A 142 19.61 0.12 -4.73
CA ASN A 142 20.64 0.22 -3.69
C ASN A 142 20.14 -0.23 -2.30
N LYS A 143 18.91 0.10 -1.94
CA LYS A 143 18.32 -0.33 -0.65
C LYS A 143 18.03 -1.82 -0.58
N LEU A 144 17.76 -2.44 -1.71
CA LEU A 144 17.57 -3.89 -1.83
C LEU A 144 18.89 -4.65 -2.03
N GLU A 145 20.04 -3.95 -2.12
CA GLU A 145 21.37 -4.52 -2.36
C GLU A 145 21.45 -5.30 -3.68
N ILE A 146 20.73 -4.79 -4.71
CA ILE A 146 20.71 -5.35 -6.06
C ILE A 146 21.11 -4.30 -7.09
N THR A 147 21.42 -4.71 -8.32
CA THR A 147 21.68 -3.76 -9.40
C THR A 147 20.39 -3.19 -9.98
N LYS A 148 20.51 -2.08 -10.69
CA LYS A 148 19.36 -1.45 -11.39
C LYS A 148 18.81 -2.36 -12.48
N GLU A 149 19.69 -3.06 -13.18
CA GLU A 149 19.35 -4.02 -14.22
C GLU A 149 18.60 -5.22 -13.64
N GLU A 150 19.00 -5.68 -12.45
CA GLU A 150 18.30 -6.75 -11.73
C GLU A 150 16.90 -6.29 -11.30
N LEU A 151 16.74 -5.07 -10.76
CA LEU A 151 15.43 -4.53 -10.43
C LEU A 151 14.55 -4.37 -11.68
N GLN A 152 15.15 -3.94 -12.81
CA GLN A 152 14.46 -3.84 -14.09
C GLN A 152 14.01 -5.22 -14.58
N SER A 153 14.84 -6.25 -14.45
CA SER A 153 14.46 -7.62 -14.82
C SER A 153 13.24 -8.11 -14.04
N TYR A 154 13.14 -7.78 -12.74
CA TYR A 154 11.95 -8.11 -11.94
C TYR A 154 10.69 -7.35 -12.41
N PHE A 155 10.86 -6.13 -12.88
CA PHE A 155 9.76 -5.37 -13.46
C PHE A 155 9.23 -6.03 -14.74
N GLU A 156 10.08 -6.62 -15.56
CA GLU A 156 9.77 -7.25 -16.85
C GLU A 156 9.24 -8.68 -16.72
N LEU A 157 9.47 -9.35 -15.59
CA LEU A 157 8.97 -10.71 -15.36
C LEU A 157 7.44 -10.80 -15.53
N PRO A 158 6.92 -11.95 -16.00
CA PRO A 158 5.48 -12.19 -16.08
C PRO A 158 4.80 -12.01 -14.72
N ASN A 159 3.62 -11.40 -14.73
CA ASN A 159 2.84 -11.23 -13.52
C ASN A 159 2.37 -12.57 -12.96
N LYS A 160 2.57 -12.76 -11.67
CA LYS A 160 2.07 -13.90 -10.94
C LYS A 160 0.78 -13.56 -10.20
N SER A 161 -0.05 -14.56 -9.99
CA SER A 161 -1.30 -14.45 -9.25
C SER A 161 -1.26 -15.32 -7.99
N TYR A 162 -2.27 -15.19 -7.13
CA TYR A 162 -2.41 -16.06 -5.96
C TYR A 162 -2.49 -17.55 -6.34
N LYS A 163 -2.95 -17.88 -7.55
CA LYS A 163 -3.07 -19.26 -8.04
C LYS A 163 -1.71 -19.94 -8.30
N ASP A 164 -0.65 -19.15 -8.40
CA ASP A 164 0.73 -19.63 -8.58
C ASP A 164 1.38 -20.10 -7.27
N TYR A 165 0.66 -19.91 -6.14
CA TYR A 165 1.13 -20.20 -4.80
C TYR A 165 0.11 -21.01 -4.01
N LYS A 166 0.57 -21.71 -2.98
CA LYS A 166 -0.32 -22.36 -2.01
C LYS A 166 -1.09 -21.29 -1.23
N ASN A 167 -2.39 -21.51 -1.03
CA ASN A 167 -3.29 -20.62 -0.29
C ASN A 167 -4.33 -21.44 0.49
#